data_f9d142253be14cfa30afcd283764e5e9
#
_entry.id   f9d142253be14cfa30afcd283764e5e9
#
_cell.length_a   1.000
_cell.length_b   1.000
_cell.length_c   1.000
_cell.angle_alpha   90.00
_cell.angle_beta   90.00
_cell.angle_gamma   90.00
#
_symmetry.space_group_name_H-M   'P 1'
#
loop_
_entity.id
_entity.type
_entity.pdbx_description
1 polymer ?
#
loop_
_entity_poly.entity_id
_entity_poly.type
_entity_poly.pdbx_seq_one_letter_code
_entity_poly.pdbx_strand_id
1 'polypeptide(L)'
;MALEGLRKKYKTRQELVKALTPKRRSIHLNSNGHSNGTPCSNADVLAHIKHFLSLAANSLEQHQQPISIVFQNKKKGDTSSPDIHTTLDFPLNGPHLCTHQFKLKRCAILLNLLKVVMEKLPLGKNTTVRDIFYSNVELFQRQANVVQWLDVIRFNFKLSPRKSLNIIPAQKGLVYSPFPIDIYDNILTCANEPKMQKQTIFPGKPCLIPFFQDDAVIKLGTTSMCNIVIVEKEAVFTKLVNNYHKLSTNTMLITGKGFPDFLTRLFLKKLEQYCSNLISDCSIFTDADPYGISIALNYTHSNERNAYICTMANYKGIRITQVLAQNNEVHNKSIQLLSLNQRDYSLAKNLIASLTANSWDIATSPLKNVIIECQREIFFQKKAEMNEIDARIFKYK
;
A
#
# COMPACT_ATOMS: atom_id res chain seq x y z
N MET A 1 -36.12 -10.21 -48.59
CA MET A 1 -35.11 -9.44 -49.34
C MET A 1 -33.95 -8.90 -48.51
N ALA A 2 -34.15 -8.14 -47.44
CA ALA A 2 -32.99 -7.56 -46.66
C ALA A 2 -32.11 -8.62 -45.95
N LEU A 3 -32.69 -9.66 -45.37
CA LEU A 3 -31.97 -10.74 -44.69
C LEU A 3 -31.22 -11.68 -45.66
N GLU A 4 -31.73 -11.91 -46.85
CA GLU A 4 -31.02 -12.68 -47.88
C GLU A 4 -29.84 -11.94 -48.48
N GLY A 5 -29.96 -10.62 -48.66
CA GLY A 5 -28.83 -9.77 -49.05
C GLY A 5 -27.68 -9.78 -48.05
N LEU A 6 -27.99 -9.79 -46.76
CA LEU A 6 -26.98 -9.90 -45.69
C LEU A 6 -26.31 -11.27 -45.66
N ARG A 7 -27.05 -12.37 -45.88
CA ARG A 7 -26.50 -13.73 -45.98
C ARG A 7 -25.59 -13.93 -47.18
N LYS A 8 -25.87 -13.26 -48.29
CA LYS A 8 -24.99 -13.28 -49.49
C LYS A 8 -23.69 -12.50 -49.27
N LYS A 9 -23.71 -11.46 -48.45
CA LYS A 9 -22.55 -10.58 -48.21
C LYS A 9 -21.62 -11.09 -47.11
N TYR A 10 -22.16 -11.79 -46.11
CA TYR A 10 -21.37 -12.28 -44.96
C TYR A 10 -21.59 -13.79 -44.80
N LYS A 11 -20.52 -14.58 -44.96
CA LYS A 11 -20.57 -16.05 -44.92
C LYS A 11 -20.69 -16.60 -43.49
N THR A 12 -20.25 -15.82 -42.51
CA THR A 12 -20.29 -16.23 -41.11
C THR A 12 -20.91 -15.17 -40.21
N ARG A 13 -21.47 -15.60 -39.06
CA ARG A 13 -21.94 -14.67 -38.01
C ARG A 13 -20.85 -13.74 -37.53
N GLN A 14 -19.59 -14.23 -37.46
CA GLN A 14 -18.45 -13.42 -37.03
C GLN A 14 -18.14 -12.31 -38.01
N GLU A 15 -18.18 -12.57 -39.32
CA GLU A 15 -18.01 -11.55 -40.38
C GLU A 15 -19.10 -10.49 -40.32
N LEU A 16 -20.35 -10.88 -40.14
CA LEU A 16 -21.46 -9.95 -39.97
C LEU A 16 -21.31 -9.08 -38.74
N VAL A 17 -20.99 -9.68 -37.58
CA VAL A 17 -20.73 -8.93 -36.33
C VAL A 17 -19.57 -7.98 -36.49
N LYS A 18 -18.47 -8.41 -37.11
CA LYS A 18 -17.29 -7.56 -37.38
C LYS A 18 -17.62 -6.38 -38.31
N ALA A 19 -18.45 -6.59 -39.31
CA ALA A 19 -18.89 -5.56 -40.24
C ALA A 19 -19.89 -4.55 -39.62
N LEU A 20 -20.75 -5.02 -38.72
CA LEU A 20 -21.72 -4.19 -37.99
C LEU A 20 -21.15 -3.52 -36.75
N THR A 21 -19.97 -3.95 -36.30
CA THR A 21 -19.32 -3.31 -35.16
C THR A 21 -18.69 -1.98 -35.64
N PRO A 22 -19.08 -0.85 -35.08
CA PRO A 22 -18.52 0.44 -35.49
C PRO A 22 -17.02 0.45 -35.22
N LYS A 23 -16.24 0.98 -36.16
CA LYS A 23 -14.81 1.17 -36.00
C LYS A 23 -14.58 2.09 -34.81
N ARG A 24 -13.91 1.60 -33.79
CA ARG A 24 -13.57 2.35 -32.60
C ARG A 24 -12.23 3.04 -32.76
N ARG A 25 -12.13 4.25 -32.26
CA ARG A 25 -10.85 4.95 -32.17
C ARG A 25 -10.13 4.48 -30.91
N SER A 26 -8.95 3.88 -31.06
CA SER A 26 -8.12 3.48 -29.93
C SER A 26 -7.37 4.70 -29.38
N ILE A 27 -7.55 4.98 -28.09
CA ILE A 27 -6.85 6.05 -27.37
C ILE A 27 -6.02 5.37 -26.27
N HIS A 28 -4.71 5.52 -26.37
CA HIS A 28 -3.78 4.91 -25.43
C HIS A 28 -3.56 5.82 -24.23
N LEU A 29 -3.66 5.24 -23.02
CA LEU A 29 -3.34 5.95 -21.79
C LEU A 29 -1.82 6.14 -21.63
N ASN A 30 -1.01 5.31 -22.31
CA ASN A 30 0.45 5.36 -22.24
C ASN A 30 1.02 6.59 -22.93
N SER A 31 2.09 7.14 -22.35
CA SER A 31 2.92 8.16 -22.99
C SER A 31 3.81 7.54 -24.09
N ASN A 32 3.35 7.45 -25.31
CA ASN A 32 4.14 6.92 -26.44
C ASN A 32 5.29 7.84 -26.91
N GLY A 33 5.79 8.76 -26.08
CA GLY A 33 6.74 9.80 -26.53
C GLY A 33 8.14 9.79 -25.90
N HIS A 34 8.37 9.11 -24.80
CA HIS A 34 9.69 9.13 -24.17
C HIS A 34 10.32 7.73 -24.12
N SER A 35 11.12 7.43 -25.14
CA SER A 35 11.94 6.20 -25.25
C SER A 35 13.18 6.17 -24.34
N ASN A 36 13.46 7.24 -23.59
CA ASN A 36 14.62 7.32 -22.72
C ASN A 36 14.15 7.47 -21.27
N GLY A 37 14.57 6.56 -20.40
CA GLY A 37 14.19 6.34 -19.00
C GLY A 37 14.28 7.51 -18.00
N THR A 38 14.04 8.74 -18.44
CA THR A 38 13.89 9.92 -17.58
C THR A 38 12.50 9.95 -16.97
N PRO A 39 12.38 10.15 -15.64
CA PRO A 39 11.08 10.29 -15.00
C PRO A 39 10.33 11.51 -15.56
N CYS A 40 9.07 11.33 -15.97
CA CYS A 40 8.20 12.41 -16.42
C CYS A 40 8.08 13.52 -15.37
N SER A 41 8.20 14.77 -15.78
CA SER A 41 7.92 15.92 -14.93
C SER A 41 6.40 16.05 -14.68
N ASN A 42 6.00 16.76 -13.62
CA ASN A 42 4.58 17.05 -13.37
C ASN A 42 3.91 17.80 -14.54
N ALA A 43 4.66 18.63 -15.25
CA ALA A 43 4.18 19.33 -16.43
C ALA A 43 3.88 18.37 -17.59
N ASP A 44 4.74 17.37 -17.81
CA ASP A 44 4.55 16.35 -18.85
C ASP A 44 3.33 15.48 -18.56
N VAL A 45 3.14 15.11 -17.28
CA VAL A 45 1.97 14.34 -16.82
C VAL A 45 0.68 15.11 -17.10
N LEU A 46 0.65 16.41 -16.76
CA LEU A 46 -0.50 17.28 -17.01
C LEU A 46 -0.79 17.45 -18.50
N ALA A 47 0.24 17.70 -19.31
CA ALA A 47 0.10 17.81 -20.75
C ALA A 47 -0.49 16.52 -21.35
N HIS A 48 -0.03 15.37 -20.87
CA HIS A 48 -0.50 14.05 -21.30
C HIS A 48 -1.96 13.82 -20.93
N ILE A 49 -2.34 14.10 -19.68
CA ILE A 49 -3.74 13.96 -19.23
C ILE A 49 -4.65 14.89 -20.02
N LYS A 50 -4.26 16.15 -20.21
CA LYS A 50 -5.03 17.11 -21.02
C LYS A 50 -5.21 16.61 -22.45
N HIS A 51 -4.13 16.15 -23.09
CA HIS A 51 -4.17 15.60 -24.45
C HIS A 51 -5.09 14.36 -24.53
N PHE A 52 -4.95 13.41 -23.58
CA PHE A 52 -5.81 12.23 -23.52
C PHE A 52 -7.29 12.60 -23.37
N LEU A 53 -7.62 13.49 -22.43
CA LEU A 53 -8.99 13.93 -22.20
C LEU A 53 -9.56 14.69 -23.40
N SER A 54 -8.77 15.55 -24.07
CA SER A 54 -9.21 16.26 -25.28
C SER A 54 -9.47 15.30 -26.45
N LEU A 55 -8.63 14.28 -26.64
CA LEU A 55 -8.87 13.25 -27.66
C LEU A 55 -10.16 12.46 -27.38
N ALA A 56 -10.42 12.13 -26.11
CA ALA A 56 -11.64 11.43 -25.72
C ALA A 56 -12.88 12.31 -25.95
N ALA A 57 -12.86 13.57 -25.50
CA ALA A 57 -13.95 14.52 -25.66
C ALA A 57 -14.24 14.79 -27.15
N ASN A 58 -13.21 15.13 -27.95
CA ASN A 58 -13.38 15.38 -29.37
C ASN A 58 -13.94 14.19 -30.16
N SER A 59 -13.53 12.97 -29.77
CA SER A 59 -14.05 11.75 -30.41
C SER A 59 -15.52 11.51 -30.09
N LEU A 60 -15.97 11.85 -28.88
CA LEU A 60 -17.36 11.66 -28.44
C LEU A 60 -18.28 12.78 -28.91
N GLU A 61 -17.82 14.06 -28.81
CA GLU A 61 -18.66 15.21 -29.08
C GLU A 61 -18.69 15.58 -30.57
N GLN A 62 -17.50 15.69 -31.21
CA GLN A 62 -17.40 16.19 -32.60
C GLN A 62 -17.59 15.08 -33.63
N HIS A 63 -17.06 13.88 -33.36
CA HIS A 63 -17.07 12.79 -34.35
C HIS A 63 -18.10 11.73 -34.05
N GLN A 64 -18.77 11.74 -32.89
CA GLN A 64 -19.69 10.71 -32.42
C GLN A 64 -19.11 9.31 -32.59
N GLN A 65 -17.78 9.19 -32.57
CA GLN A 65 -17.09 7.92 -32.76
C GLN A 65 -16.93 7.18 -31.43
N PRO A 66 -17.27 5.89 -31.39
CA PRO A 66 -16.97 5.09 -30.22
C PRO A 66 -15.45 4.98 -30.01
N ILE A 67 -15.03 5.06 -28.74
CA ILE A 67 -13.63 4.99 -28.34
C ILE A 67 -13.31 3.69 -27.60
N SER A 68 -12.07 3.24 -27.70
CA SER A 68 -11.48 2.18 -26.89
C SER A 68 -10.27 2.76 -26.15
N ILE A 69 -10.39 2.91 -24.84
CA ILE A 69 -9.28 3.32 -24.00
C ILE A 69 -8.38 2.10 -23.76
N VAL A 70 -7.16 2.16 -24.26
CA VAL A 70 -6.16 1.09 -24.11
C VAL A 70 -5.17 1.46 -23.01
N PHE A 71 -4.97 0.58 -22.05
CA PHE A 71 -4.01 0.76 -20.97
C PHE A 71 -3.35 -0.56 -20.59
N GLN A 72 -2.13 -0.46 -20.04
CA GLN A 72 -1.40 -1.61 -19.53
C GLN A 72 -1.84 -1.91 -18.10
N ASN A 73 -2.00 -3.18 -17.80
CA ASN A 73 -2.34 -3.66 -16.46
C ASN A 73 -1.28 -4.67 -16.01
N LYS A 74 -0.76 -4.48 -14.79
CA LYS A 74 0.25 -5.39 -14.23
C LYS A 74 -0.43 -6.71 -13.84
N LYS A 75 0.08 -7.85 -14.34
CA LYS A 75 -0.37 -9.16 -13.88
C LYS A 75 -0.02 -9.37 -12.41
N LYS A 76 -0.92 -9.96 -11.65
CA LYS A 76 -0.62 -10.44 -10.30
C LYS A 76 0.27 -11.69 -10.42
N GLY A 77 1.47 -11.62 -9.86
CA GLY A 77 2.27 -12.82 -9.55
C GLY A 77 3.31 -13.25 -10.60
N ASP A 78 3.54 -12.48 -11.67
CA ASP A 78 4.54 -12.90 -12.66
C ASP A 78 5.32 -11.69 -13.19
N THR A 79 6.62 -11.63 -12.86
CA THR A 79 7.52 -10.56 -13.29
C THR A 79 8.05 -10.75 -14.72
N SER A 80 7.84 -11.92 -15.31
CA SER A 80 8.36 -12.31 -16.63
C SER A 80 7.33 -12.32 -17.76
N SER A 81 6.03 -12.12 -17.46
CA SER A 81 5.00 -12.15 -18.50
C SER A 81 4.77 -10.76 -19.11
N PRO A 82 4.51 -10.69 -20.45
CA PRO A 82 4.26 -9.44 -21.14
C PRO A 82 3.04 -8.72 -20.55
N ASP A 83 3.13 -7.39 -20.48
CA ASP A 83 2.05 -6.51 -20.01
C ASP A 83 0.76 -6.80 -20.78
N ILE A 84 -0.33 -7.04 -20.05
CA ILE A 84 -1.64 -7.27 -20.67
C ILE A 84 -2.25 -5.92 -21.02
N HIS A 85 -2.42 -5.65 -22.31
CA HIS A 85 -3.24 -4.56 -22.76
C HIS A 85 -4.71 -4.83 -22.42
N THR A 86 -5.28 -3.96 -21.62
CA THR A 86 -6.70 -3.99 -21.27
C THR A 86 -7.41 -2.85 -21.98
N THR A 87 -8.62 -3.10 -22.49
CA THR A 87 -9.42 -2.08 -23.16
C THR A 87 -10.68 -1.75 -22.37
N LEU A 88 -11.03 -0.47 -22.34
CA LEU A 88 -12.34 0.02 -21.91
C LEU A 88 -13.03 0.68 -23.09
N ASP A 89 -14.09 0.08 -23.55
CA ASP A 89 -14.87 0.56 -24.68
C ASP A 89 -15.98 1.52 -24.26
N PHE A 90 -16.16 2.63 -25.00
CA PHE A 90 -17.22 3.60 -24.79
C PHE A 90 -17.71 4.18 -26.14
N PRO A 91 -19.03 4.28 -26.42
CA PRO A 91 -20.10 3.59 -25.71
C PRO A 91 -20.03 2.07 -25.89
N LEU A 92 -20.73 1.35 -25.05
CA LEU A 92 -20.74 -0.10 -25.07
C LEU A 92 -21.78 -0.59 -26.09
N ASN A 93 -21.38 -1.53 -26.95
CA ASN A 93 -22.27 -2.19 -27.87
C ASN A 93 -22.63 -3.60 -27.36
N GLY A 94 -23.92 -3.93 -27.30
CA GLY A 94 -24.39 -5.28 -27.03
C GLY A 94 -25.53 -5.38 -26.01
N PRO A 95 -26.23 -6.49 -25.97
CA PRO A 95 -27.48 -6.66 -25.24
C PRO A 95 -27.37 -6.96 -23.74
N HIS A 96 -26.16 -7.07 -23.18
CA HIS A 96 -25.96 -7.46 -21.77
C HIS A 96 -25.81 -6.26 -20.84
N LEU A 97 -26.94 -5.78 -20.31
CA LEU A 97 -27.02 -4.59 -19.44
C LEU A 97 -26.06 -4.63 -18.22
N CYS A 98 -25.96 -5.79 -17.54
CA CYS A 98 -25.15 -5.90 -16.32
C CYS A 98 -23.64 -5.75 -16.54
N THR A 99 -23.10 -6.35 -17.61
CA THR A 99 -21.69 -6.20 -17.99
C THR A 99 -21.37 -4.78 -18.47
N HIS A 100 -22.35 -4.08 -19.04
CA HIS A 100 -22.25 -2.72 -19.51
C HIS A 100 -22.09 -1.71 -18.34
N GLN A 101 -22.93 -1.84 -17.32
CA GLN A 101 -22.84 -0.97 -16.13
C GLN A 101 -21.46 -1.06 -15.47
N PHE A 102 -20.89 -2.27 -15.35
CA PHE A 102 -19.57 -2.48 -14.77
C PHE A 102 -18.47 -1.80 -15.59
N LYS A 103 -18.50 -1.93 -16.92
CA LYS A 103 -17.50 -1.31 -17.81
C LYS A 103 -17.62 0.21 -17.83
N LEU A 104 -18.84 0.75 -17.89
CA LEU A 104 -19.11 2.19 -17.81
C LEU A 104 -18.60 2.77 -16.50
N LYS A 105 -18.83 2.10 -15.39
CA LYS A 105 -18.36 2.51 -14.08
C LYS A 105 -16.83 2.57 -14.03
N ARG A 106 -16.12 1.58 -14.58
CA ARG A 106 -14.66 1.59 -14.66
C ARG A 106 -14.14 2.77 -15.48
N CYS A 107 -14.78 3.07 -16.61
CA CYS A 107 -14.45 4.23 -17.42
C CYS A 107 -14.68 5.54 -16.66
N ALA A 108 -15.82 5.68 -15.98
CA ALA A 108 -16.14 6.85 -15.16
C ALA A 108 -15.15 7.05 -14.00
N ILE A 109 -14.72 5.97 -13.34
CA ILE A 109 -13.69 6.03 -12.29
C ILE A 109 -12.38 6.55 -12.86
N LEU A 110 -11.91 5.99 -13.98
CA LEU A 110 -10.66 6.44 -14.62
C LEU A 110 -10.71 7.92 -14.99
N LEU A 111 -11.75 8.35 -15.69
CA LEU A 111 -11.89 9.73 -16.13
C LEU A 111 -12.00 10.72 -14.95
N ASN A 112 -12.74 10.32 -13.89
CA ASN A 112 -12.86 11.14 -12.68
C ASN A 112 -11.51 11.27 -11.97
N LEU A 113 -10.73 10.19 -11.85
CA LEU A 113 -9.39 10.26 -11.25
C LEU A 113 -8.43 11.09 -12.07
N LEU A 114 -8.44 10.99 -13.41
CA LEU A 114 -7.63 11.85 -14.27
C LEU A 114 -8.00 13.33 -14.10
N LYS A 115 -9.31 13.64 -13.97
CA LYS A 115 -9.78 15.01 -13.67
C LYS A 115 -9.25 15.49 -12.31
N VAL A 116 -9.36 14.69 -11.26
CA VAL A 116 -8.85 15.04 -9.92
C VAL A 116 -7.34 15.29 -9.96
N VAL A 117 -6.58 14.43 -10.63
CA VAL A 117 -5.13 14.63 -10.80
C VAL A 117 -4.84 15.93 -11.54
N MET A 118 -5.55 16.21 -12.64
CA MET A 118 -5.39 17.44 -13.42
C MET A 118 -5.69 18.72 -12.61
N GLU A 119 -6.66 18.68 -11.72
CA GLU A 119 -7.02 19.82 -10.86
C GLU A 119 -6.05 20.01 -9.68
N LYS A 120 -5.55 18.91 -9.09
CA LYS A 120 -4.76 18.97 -7.83
C LYS A 120 -3.26 19.12 -8.09
N LEU A 121 -2.76 18.53 -9.15
CA LEU A 121 -1.32 18.51 -9.44
C LEU A 121 -0.71 19.91 -9.61
N PRO A 122 -1.35 20.89 -10.30
CA PRO A 122 -0.81 22.25 -10.42
C PRO A 122 -0.81 23.02 -9.11
N LEU A 123 -1.70 22.67 -8.18
CA LEU A 123 -1.81 23.37 -6.89
C LEU A 123 -0.70 23.00 -5.92
N GLY A 124 0.10 21.98 -6.21
CA GLY A 124 1.13 21.47 -5.29
C GLY A 124 0.59 20.96 -3.94
N LYS A 125 -0.73 20.85 -3.79
CA LYS A 125 -1.36 20.42 -2.53
C LYS A 125 -1.58 18.92 -2.51
N ASN A 126 -1.12 18.29 -1.43
CA ASN A 126 -1.38 16.87 -1.20
C ASN A 126 -2.86 16.61 -0.93
N THR A 127 -3.39 15.56 -1.53
CA THR A 127 -4.75 15.06 -1.31
C THR A 127 -4.67 13.60 -0.89
N THR A 128 -5.47 13.18 0.10
CA THR A 128 -5.44 11.79 0.51
C THR A 128 -6.33 10.92 -0.39
N VAL A 129 -5.97 9.65 -0.51
CA VAL A 129 -6.83 8.63 -1.16
C VAL A 129 -8.23 8.61 -0.54
N ARG A 130 -8.32 8.89 0.77
CA ARG A 130 -9.58 8.93 1.50
C ARG A 130 -10.44 10.14 1.09
N ASP A 131 -9.83 11.31 0.91
CA ASP A 131 -10.54 12.51 0.43
C ASP A 131 -11.10 12.30 -0.98
N ILE A 132 -10.30 11.70 -1.86
CA ILE A 132 -10.77 11.34 -3.21
C ILE A 132 -11.93 10.36 -3.14
N PHE A 133 -11.84 9.34 -2.29
CA PHE A 133 -12.93 8.37 -2.12
C PHE A 133 -14.22 9.05 -1.63
N TYR A 134 -14.13 9.93 -0.62
CA TYR A 134 -15.29 10.61 -0.07
C TYR A 134 -15.87 11.68 -1.00
N SER A 135 -15.10 12.18 -1.97
CA SER A 135 -15.64 13.11 -2.97
C SER A 135 -16.69 12.48 -3.88
N ASN A 136 -16.67 11.15 -4.06
CA ASN A 136 -17.70 10.43 -4.83
C ASN A 136 -17.79 8.95 -4.41
N VAL A 137 -18.39 8.71 -3.24
CA VAL A 137 -18.52 7.36 -2.64
C VAL A 137 -19.32 6.42 -3.54
N GLU A 138 -20.38 6.89 -4.19
CA GLU A 138 -21.23 6.08 -5.07
C GLU A 138 -20.48 5.56 -6.29
N LEU A 139 -19.64 6.41 -6.87
CA LEU A 139 -18.81 6.03 -8.01
C LEU A 139 -17.72 5.02 -7.61
N PHE A 140 -16.97 5.36 -6.55
CA PHE A 140 -15.81 4.55 -6.14
C PHE A 140 -16.18 3.29 -5.38
N GLN A 141 -17.25 3.29 -4.59
CA GLN A 141 -17.76 2.22 -3.72
C GLN A 141 -16.79 1.73 -2.64
N ARG A 142 -15.48 1.64 -2.94
CA ARG A 142 -14.41 1.18 -2.03
C ARG A 142 -13.14 1.97 -2.26
N GLN A 143 -12.42 2.31 -1.20
CA GLN A 143 -11.11 2.95 -1.32
C GLN A 143 -10.11 2.12 -2.15
N ALA A 144 -10.21 0.79 -2.08
CA ALA A 144 -9.38 -0.11 -2.87
C ALA A 144 -9.51 0.13 -4.39
N ASN A 145 -10.68 0.53 -4.88
CA ASN A 145 -10.89 0.86 -6.29
C ASN A 145 -10.11 2.11 -6.68
N VAL A 146 -10.09 3.14 -5.81
CA VAL A 146 -9.30 4.36 -6.03
C VAL A 146 -7.82 4.01 -6.12
N VAL A 147 -7.31 3.22 -5.17
CA VAL A 147 -5.89 2.79 -5.15
C VAL A 147 -5.55 2.00 -6.41
N GLN A 148 -6.38 1.02 -6.79
CA GLN A 148 -6.15 0.21 -7.99
C GLN A 148 -6.05 1.05 -9.26
N TRP A 149 -6.94 2.03 -9.45
CA TRP A 149 -6.91 2.88 -10.63
C TRP A 149 -5.79 3.92 -10.60
N LEU A 150 -5.41 4.42 -9.44
CA LEU A 150 -4.22 5.24 -9.29
C LEU A 150 -2.94 4.45 -9.65
N ASP A 151 -2.88 3.16 -9.29
CA ASP A 151 -1.76 2.29 -9.69
C ASP A 151 -1.73 2.08 -11.21
N VAL A 152 -2.88 1.90 -11.86
CA VAL A 152 -2.98 1.85 -13.33
C VAL A 152 -2.48 3.15 -13.96
N ILE A 153 -2.94 4.32 -13.47
CA ILE A 153 -2.51 5.64 -13.98
C ILE A 153 -0.99 5.78 -13.83
N ARG A 154 -0.44 5.53 -12.63
CA ARG A 154 1.00 5.62 -12.38
C ARG A 154 1.81 4.70 -13.29
N PHE A 155 1.39 3.46 -13.45
CA PHE A 155 2.06 2.48 -14.29
C PHE A 155 2.13 2.93 -15.75
N ASN A 156 0.99 3.40 -16.31
CA ASN A 156 0.90 3.83 -17.69
C ASN A 156 1.68 5.13 -17.98
N PHE A 157 1.79 6.01 -17.00
CA PHE A 157 2.61 7.23 -17.10
C PHE A 157 4.07 7.02 -16.69
N LYS A 158 4.49 5.77 -16.39
CA LYS A 158 5.86 5.44 -15.92
C LYS A 158 6.31 6.29 -14.73
N LEU A 159 5.37 6.63 -13.86
CA LEU A 159 5.64 7.46 -12.70
C LEU A 159 6.28 6.63 -11.60
N SER A 160 7.32 7.17 -10.97
CA SER A 160 7.86 6.61 -9.74
C SER A 160 6.73 6.45 -8.71
N PRO A 161 6.68 5.37 -7.90
CA PRO A 161 5.52 5.01 -7.12
C PRO A 161 4.89 6.12 -6.26
N ARG A 162 5.51 7.29 -6.12
CA ARG A 162 5.11 8.28 -5.10
C ARG A 162 5.28 9.75 -5.42
N LYS A 163 6.13 10.13 -6.38
CA LYS A 163 6.46 11.57 -6.60
C LYS A 163 5.41 12.36 -7.37
N SER A 164 4.45 11.74 -8.02
CA SER A 164 3.96 12.36 -9.24
C SER A 164 2.51 12.81 -9.26
N LEU A 165 1.69 12.40 -8.30
CA LEU A 165 0.27 12.75 -8.37
C LEU A 165 -0.22 13.62 -7.20
N ASN A 166 0.63 13.97 -6.23
CA ASN A 166 0.27 14.63 -4.98
C ASN A 166 -0.88 13.91 -4.23
N ILE A 167 -1.04 12.59 -4.46
CA ILE A 167 -2.04 11.77 -3.80
C ILE A 167 -1.34 10.86 -2.81
N ILE A 168 -1.60 11.09 -1.54
CA ILE A 168 -0.97 10.40 -0.43
C ILE A 168 -1.94 9.47 0.29
N PRO A 169 -1.48 8.36 0.88
CA PRO A 169 -2.30 7.59 1.79
C PRO A 169 -2.60 8.41 3.05
N ALA A 170 -3.76 8.15 3.68
CA ALA A 170 -4.08 8.79 4.96
C ALA A 170 -3.07 8.37 6.02
N GLN A 171 -2.54 9.33 6.75
CA GLN A 171 -1.65 9.11 7.89
C GLN A 171 -2.41 8.40 9.01
N LYS A 172 -1.83 7.36 9.59
CA LYS A 172 -2.40 6.72 10.79
C LYS A 172 -1.34 6.27 11.81
N GLY A 173 -0.10 6.05 11.37
CA GLY A 173 0.98 5.62 12.25
C GLY A 173 1.32 6.68 13.30
N LEU A 174 1.60 6.20 14.53
CA LEU A 174 2.07 7.03 15.63
C LEU A 174 3.52 6.70 15.95
N VAL A 175 4.24 7.72 16.39
CA VAL A 175 5.58 7.60 16.97
C VAL A 175 5.65 8.34 18.28
N TYR A 176 6.37 7.77 19.24
CA TYR A 176 6.82 8.39 20.46
C TYR A 176 8.33 8.25 20.53
N SER A 177 9.05 9.34 20.78
CA SER A 177 10.49 9.34 20.92
C SER A 177 10.92 10.10 22.19
N PRO A 178 11.91 9.61 22.92
CA PRO A 178 12.49 10.36 24.06
C PRO A 178 13.46 11.46 23.61
N PHE A 179 13.82 11.50 22.34
CA PHE A 179 14.70 12.51 21.73
C PHE A 179 14.06 13.09 20.48
N PRO A 180 14.49 14.29 20.02
CA PRO A 180 13.97 14.89 18.82
C PRO A 180 14.37 14.09 17.56
N ILE A 181 13.48 14.05 16.57
CA ILE A 181 13.74 13.44 15.25
C ILE A 181 13.54 14.52 14.20
N ASP A 182 14.60 14.86 13.50
CA ASP A 182 14.58 15.83 12.42
C ASP A 182 14.42 15.14 11.06
N ILE A 183 13.45 15.59 10.30
CA ILE A 183 13.17 15.13 8.95
C ILE A 183 13.44 16.29 8.01
N TYR A 184 14.38 16.11 7.10
CA TYR A 184 14.77 17.08 6.08
C TYR A 184 14.19 16.61 4.75
N ASP A 185 13.25 17.37 4.22
CA ASP A 185 12.52 17.05 3.00
C ASP A 185 12.79 18.09 1.92
N ASN A 186 13.04 17.65 0.69
CA ASN A 186 13.21 18.54 -0.45
C ASN A 186 11.85 18.83 -1.09
N ILE A 187 11.31 20.00 -0.82
CA ILE A 187 10.06 20.44 -1.43
C ILE A 187 10.36 21.30 -2.65
N LEU A 188 9.80 20.95 -3.80
CA LEU A 188 9.80 21.82 -4.96
C LEU A 188 8.82 22.97 -4.71
N THR A 189 9.32 24.19 -4.69
CA THR A 189 8.47 25.40 -4.63
C THR A 189 7.75 25.60 -5.95
N CYS A 190 6.72 26.45 -5.98
CA CYS A 190 6.00 26.81 -7.20
C CYS A 190 6.92 27.40 -8.30
N ALA A 191 8.12 27.84 -7.94
CA ALA A 191 9.15 28.32 -8.85
C ALA A 191 10.14 27.25 -9.32
N ASN A 192 9.85 25.96 -9.04
CA ASN A 192 10.74 24.81 -9.31
C ASN A 192 12.12 24.87 -8.60
N GLU A 193 12.28 25.72 -7.61
CA GLU A 193 13.49 25.71 -6.80
C GLU A 193 13.38 24.70 -5.65
N PRO A 194 14.38 23.83 -5.44
CA PRO A 194 14.39 22.89 -4.32
C PRO A 194 14.59 23.67 -3.02
N LYS A 195 13.58 23.71 -2.16
CA LYS A 195 13.67 24.27 -0.82
C LYS A 195 13.70 23.14 0.21
N MET A 196 14.76 23.10 1.00
CA MET A 196 14.84 22.16 2.11
C MET A 196 13.90 22.59 3.23
N GLN A 197 12.92 21.75 3.53
CA GLN A 197 12.01 21.92 4.66
C GLN A 197 12.43 20.98 5.79
N LYS A 198 12.59 21.54 6.99
CA LYS A 198 12.83 20.78 8.22
C LYS A 198 11.52 20.61 8.97
N GLN A 199 11.17 19.37 9.32
CA GLN A 199 10.12 19.03 10.26
C GLN A 199 10.74 18.32 11.46
N THR A 200 10.33 18.68 12.68
CA THR A 200 10.85 18.04 13.89
C THR A 200 9.74 17.34 14.64
N ILE A 201 9.94 16.05 14.93
CA ILE A 201 9.14 15.31 15.90
C ILE A 201 9.74 15.62 17.28
N PHE A 202 8.95 16.30 18.11
CA PHE A 202 9.40 16.71 19.45
C PHE A 202 9.34 15.54 20.42
N PRO A 203 10.32 15.45 21.35
CA PRO A 203 10.38 14.36 22.31
C PRO A 203 9.23 14.40 23.34
N GLY A 204 8.96 13.23 23.93
CA GLY A 204 8.10 13.11 25.09
C GLY A 204 6.59 13.13 24.82
N LYS A 205 6.17 13.26 23.55
CA LYS A 205 4.76 13.24 23.18
C LYS A 205 4.52 12.34 21.97
N PRO A 206 3.48 11.47 21.99
CA PRO A 206 3.09 10.72 20.82
C PRO A 206 2.54 11.67 19.76
N CYS A 207 2.94 11.46 18.50
CA CYS A 207 2.41 12.22 17.36
C CYS A 207 2.23 11.32 16.15
N LEU A 208 1.41 11.77 15.20
CA LEU A 208 1.34 11.15 13.89
C LEU A 208 2.69 11.29 13.18
N ILE A 209 3.13 10.22 12.51
CA ILE A 209 4.29 10.29 11.63
C ILE A 209 3.98 11.31 10.54
N PRO A 210 4.73 12.43 10.43
CA PRO A 210 4.45 13.48 9.47
C PRO A 210 4.64 12.99 8.05
N PHE A 211 4.01 13.67 7.09
CA PHE A 211 4.26 13.39 5.69
C PHE A 211 5.63 13.92 5.28
N PHE A 212 6.39 13.10 4.56
CA PHE A 212 7.65 13.45 3.92
C PHE A 212 7.84 12.61 2.65
N GLN A 213 8.74 13.04 1.78
CA GLN A 213 9.00 12.39 0.49
C GLN A 213 10.07 11.30 0.61
N ASP A 214 10.19 10.50 -0.47
CA ASP A 214 11.15 9.38 -0.56
C ASP A 214 12.62 9.80 -0.47
N ASP A 215 12.96 11.03 -0.83
CA ASP A 215 14.30 11.59 -0.77
C ASP A 215 14.61 12.28 0.57
N ALA A 216 13.67 12.31 1.50
CA ALA A 216 13.89 12.87 2.83
C ALA A 216 14.99 12.14 3.59
N VAL A 217 15.73 12.92 4.36
CA VAL A 217 16.79 12.45 5.27
C VAL A 217 16.31 12.58 6.71
N ILE A 218 16.48 11.52 7.51
CA ILE A 218 16.13 11.53 8.92
C ILE A 218 17.40 11.59 9.77
N LYS A 219 17.38 12.43 10.82
CA LYS A 219 18.43 12.50 11.84
C LYS A 219 17.83 12.38 13.23
N LEU A 220 18.45 11.56 14.08
CA LEU A 220 18.10 11.47 15.50
C LEU A 220 18.89 12.51 16.29
N GLY A 221 18.22 13.24 17.16
CA GLY A 221 18.83 14.20 18.07
C GLY A 221 19.42 13.53 19.33
N THR A 222 20.11 12.42 19.16
CA THR A 222 20.81 11.69 20.21
C THR A 222 22.11 11.12 19.66
N THR A 223 23.09 10.94 20.53
CA THR A 223 24.33 10.21 20.25
C THR A 223 24.36 8.84 20.92
N SER A 224 23.39 8.58 21.79
CA SER A 224 23.27 7.30 22.50
C SER A 224 22.49 6.28 21.66
N MET A 225 22.87 5.02 21.82
CA MET A 225 22.11 3.90 21.21
C MET A 225 20.66 3.89 21.68
N CYS A 226 19.76 3.59 20.79
CA CYS A 226 18.33 3.49 21.07
C CYS A 226 17.74 2.16 20.60
N ASN A 227 16.63 1.78 21.21
CA ASN A 227 15.82 0.64 20.80
C ASN A 227 14.56 1.14 20.12
N ILE A 228 14.06 0.39 19.14
CA ILE A 228 12.77 0.63 18.51
C ILE A 228 11.83 -0.52 18.87
N VAL A 229 10.67 -0.18 19.43
CA VAL A 229 9.60 -1.13 19.72
C VAL A 229 8.39 -0.78 18.86
N ILE A 230 8.04 -1.69 17.97
CA ILE A 230 6.88 -1.58 17.10
C ILE A 230 5.77 -2.44 17.70
N VAL A 231 4.60 -1.85 17.94
CA VAL A 231 3.44 -2.57 18.46
C VAL A 231 2.26 -2.45 17.51
N GLU A 232 1.49 -3.53 17.41
CA GLU A 232 0.34 -3.57 16.50
C GLU A 232 -0.75 -2.59 16.89
N LYS A 233 -1.18 -2.63 18.17
CA LYS A 233 -2.36 -1.94 18.66
C LYS A 233 -2.05 -0.56 19.25
N GLU A 234 -2.85 0.44 18.90
CA GLU A 234 -2.78 1.78 19.50
C GLU A 234 -3.00 1.76 21.02
N ALA A 235 -3.90 0.90 21.51
CA ALA A 235 -4.15 0.76 22.96
C ALA A 235 -2.90 0.31 23.72
N VAL A 236 -2.13 -0.63 23.17
CA VAL A 236 -0.86 -1.08 23.76
C VAL A 236 0.21 -0.01 23.66
N PHE A 237 0.31 0.68 22.51
CA PHE A 237 1.19 1.82 22.34
C PHE A 237 0.93 2.89 23.41
N THR A 238 -0.33 3.30 23.59
CA THR A 238 -0.71 4.28 24.62
C THR A 238 -0.37 3.81 26.03
N LYS A 239 -0.63 2.53 26.33
CA LYS A 239 -0.26 1.92 27.63
C LYS A 239 1.24 1.98 27.87
N LEU A 240 2.06 1.71 26.85
CA LEU A 240 3.53 1.79 26.96
C LEU A 240 4.00 3.24 27.12
N VAL A 241 3.44 4.19 26.40
CA VAL A 241 3.76 5.62 26.55
C VAL A 241 3.45 6.10 27.96
N ASN A 242 2.27 5.76 28.51
CA ASN A 242 1.88 6.15 29.86
C ASN A 242 2.75 5.50 30.95
N ASN A 243 3.36 4.35 30.67
CA ASN A 243 4.27 3.64 31.54
C ASN A 243 5.72 3.67 31.05
N TYR A 244 6.11 4.71 30.31
CA TYR A 244 7.41 4.77 29.65
C TYR A 244 8.58 4.61 30.61
N HIS A 245 8.47 5.09 31.86
CA HIS A 245 9.46 4.93 32.92
C HIS A 245 9.81 3.46 33.23
N LYS A 246 8.97 2.51 32.84
CA LYS A 246 9.22 1.06 32.99
C LYS A 246 10.00 0.46 31.84
N LEU A 247 10.19 1.20 30.75
CA LEU A 247 10.97 0.78 29.61
C LEU A 247 12.44 1.24 29.74
N SER A 248 13.30 0.77 28.86
CA SER A 248 14.65 1.31 28.72
C SER A 248 14.58 2.78 28.30
N THR A 249 15.44 3.63 28.86
CA THR A 249 15.39 5.10 28.75
C THR A 249 15.48 5.63 27.31
N ASN A 250 16.10 4.88 26.39
CA ASN A 250 16.25 5.29 24.99
C ASN A 250 15.41 4.45 24.05
N THR A 251 14.14 4.21 24.37
CA THR A 251 13.24 3.39 23.54
C THR A 251 12.28 4.27 22.74
N MET A 252 12.34 4.17 21.43
CA MET A 252 11.34 4.73 20.52
C MET A 252 10.17 3.75 20.36
N LEU A 253 8.94 4.24 20.47
CA LEU A 253 7.72 3.43 20.28
C LEU A 253 7.05 3.82 18.96
N ILE A 254 6.63 2.83 18.20
CA ILE A 254 5.94 3.04 16.92
C ILE A 254 4.73 2.11 16.84
N THR A 255 3.62 2.59 16.26
CA THR A 255 2.48 1.76 15.89
C THR A 255 1.91 2.14 14.54
N GLY A 256 1.61 1.13 13.73
CA GLY A 256 0.85 1.31 12.49
C GLY A 256 -0.65 1.18 12.66
N LYS A 257 -1.15 0.97 13.90
CA LYS A 257 -2.58 0.71 14.20
C LYS A 257 -3.13 -0.45 13.35
N GLY A 258 -2.54 -1.63 13.52
CA GLY A 258 -2.72 -2.81 12.68
C GLY A 258 -1.75 -2.80 11.49
N PHE A 259 -2.22 -3.12 10.29
CA PHE A 259 -1.35 -3.08 9.09
C PHE A 259 -0.74 -1.68 8.91
N PRO A 260 0.61 -1.57 8.82
CA PRO A 260 1.26 -0.27 8.69
C PRO A 260 0.84 0.43 7.40
N ASP A 261 0.62 1.73 7.49
CA ASP A 261 0.46 2.56 6.32
C ASP A 261 1.82 2.78 5.61
N PHE A 262 1.76 3.43 4.49
CA PHE A 262 2.93 3.73 3.68
C PHE A 262 3.97 4.56 4.44
N LEU A 263 3.53 5.63 5.11
CA LEU A 263 4.43 6.55 5.80
C LEU A 263 5.11 5.89 7.00
N THR A 264 4.42 5.03 7.73
CA THR A 264 5.02 4.25 8.83
C THR A 264 6.16 3.35 8.32
N ARG A 265 5.97 2.68 7.19
CA ARG A 265 7.01 1.83 6.60
C ARG A 265 8.16 2.64 6.02
N LEU A 266 7.86 3.73 5.33
CA LEU A 266 8.88 4.66 4.82
C LEU A 266 9.71 5.24 5.97
N PHE A 267 9.07 5.64 7.08
CA PHE A 267 9.74 6.17 8.25
C PHE A 267 10.75 5.16 8.83
N LEU A 268 10.33 3.91 9.03
CA LEU A 268 11.22 2.85 9.50
C LEU A 268 12.37 2.57 8.52
N LYS A 269 12.08 2.55 7.22
CA LYS A 269 13.12 2.38 6.20
C LYS A 269 14.14 3.52 6.22
N LYS A 270 13.71 4.74 6.45
CA LYS A 270 14.59 5.91 6.55
C LYS A 270 15.40 5.89 7.85
N LEU A 271 14.82 5.46 8.97
CA LEU A 271 15.58 5.21 10.21
C LEU A 271 16.67 4.16 10.00
N GLU A 272 16.34 3.05 9.35
CA GLU A 272 17.34 2.03 8.98
C GLU A 272 18.46 2.61 8.10
N GLN A 273 18.09 3.38 7.07
CA GLN A 273 19.03 3.93 6.09
C GLN A 273 20.01 4.96 6.68
N TYR A 274 19.53 5.83 7.56
CA TYR A 274 20.30 6.98 8.03
C TYR A 274 20.75 6.88 9.48
N CYS A 275 20.15 6.02 10.28
CA CYS A 275 20.38 5.97 11.73
C CYS A 275 20.71 4.55 12.24
N SER A 276 21.00 3.58 11.36
CA SER A 276 21.26 2.19 11.77
C SER A 276 22.37 2.05 12.79
N ASN A 277 23.38 2.91 12.74
CA ASN A 277 24.49 2.96 13.70
C ASN A 277 24.09 3.38 15.12
N LEU A 278 22.91 3.99 15.28
CA LEU A 278 22.35 4.42 16.58
C LEU A 278 21.23 3.49 17.07
N ILE A 279 20.83 2.49 16.28
CA ILE A 279 19.76 1.57 16.63
C ILE A 279 20.35 0.23 17.03
N SER A 280 20.22 -0.12 18.33
CA SER A 280 20.73 -1.38 18.87
C SER A 280 19.79 -2.54 18.63
N ASP A 281 18.49 -2.34 18.68
CA ASP A 281 17.47 -3.35 18.38
C ASP A 281 16.19 -2.72 17.84
N CYS A 282 15.53 -3.43 16.93
CA CYS A 282 14.23 -3.07 16.39
C CYS A 282 13.31 -4.28 16.48
N SER A 283 12.36 -4.22 17.39
CA SER A 283 11.48 -5.36 17.72
C SER A 283 10.03 -5.08 17.36
N ILE A 284 9.37 -6.09 16.78
CA ILE A 284 7.96 -6.04 16.41
C ILE A 284 7.18 -6.98 17.32
N PHE A 285 6.12 -6.44 17.94
CA PHE A 285 5.16 -7.17 18.76
C PHE A 285 3.76 -7.00 18.18
N THR A 286 3.13 -8.13 17.88
CA THR A 286 1.77 -8.26 17.35
C THR A 286 0.98 -9.25 18.15
N ASP A 287 -0.31 -9.36 17.91
CA ASP A 287 -1.14 -10.41 18.50
C ASP A 287 -0.60 -11.81 18.14
N ALA A 288 -0.82 -12.79 19.01
CA ALA A 288 -0.50 -14.19 18.74
C ALA A 288 -1.61 -14.80 17.87
N ASP A 289 -1.65 -14.40 16.61
CA ASP A 289 -2.56 -14.93 15.60
C ASP A 289 -1.97 -14.75 14.19
N PRO A 290 -2.53 -15.44 13.16
CA PRO A 290 -2.02 -15.35 11.79
C PRO A 290 -2.08 -13.93 11.20
N TYR A 291 -3.01 -13.07 11.65
CA TYR A 291 -3.08 -11.67 11.22
C TYR A 291 -1.94 -10.85 11.81
N GLY A 292 -1.62 -11.04 13.09
CA GLY A 292 -0.47 -10.42 13.75
C GLY A 292 0.84 -10.78 13.05
N ILE A 293 1.03 -12.04 12.69
CA ILE A 293 2.16 -12.49 11.88
C ILE A 293 2.18 -11.80 10.52
N SER A 294 1.05 -11.73 9.84
CA SER A 294 0.93 -11.03 8.55
C SER A 294 1.26 -9.54 8.66
N ILE A 295 0.87 -8.89 9.77
CA ILE A 295 1.22 -7.49 10.07
C ILE A 295 2.73 -7.34 10.26
N ALA A 296 3.36 -8.21 11.03
CA ALA A 296 4.82 -8.20 11.24
C ALA A 296 5.58 -8.36 9.90
N LEU A 297 5.13 -9.28 9.05
CA LEU A 297 5.70 -9.48 7.71
C LEU A 297 5.57 -8.25 6.81
N ASN A 298 4.52 -7.45 6.97
CA ASN A 298 4.38 -6.20 6.21
C ASN A 298 5.42 -5.13 6.56
N TYR A 299 6.06 -5.22 7.72
CA TYR A 299 7.19 -4.36 8.09
C TYR A 299 8.52 -4.88 7.56
N THR A 300 8.71 -6.20 7.49
CA THR A 300 10.02 -6.85 7.30
C THR A 300 10.22 -7.43 5.90
N HIS A 301 9.14 -7.73 5.18
CA HIS A 301 9.22 -8.43 3.88
C HIS A 301 8.55 -7.63 2.78
N SER A 302 9.26 -7.54 1.66
CA SER A 302 8.70 -6.95 0.44
C SER A 302 7.75 -7.94 -0.23
N ASN A 303 6.64 -7.42 -0.69
CA ASN A 303 5.83 -8.06 -1.72
C ASN A 303 5.71 -7.07 -2.87
N GLU A 304 5.13 -7.48 -4.01
CA GLU A 304 4.98 -6.64 -5.21
C GLU A 304 4.38 -5.24 -4.94
N ARG A 305 3.69 -5.06 -3.82
CA ARG A 305 3.05 -3.80 -3.40
C ARG A 305 3.83 -3.03 -2.34
N ASN A 306 4.81 -3.68 -1.69
CA ASN A 306 5.54 -3.15 -0.53
C ASN A 306 7.03 -3.05 -0.82
N ALA A 307 7.45 -1.96 -1.46
CA ALA A 307 8.88 -1.67 -1.70
C ALA A 307 9.64 -1.23 -0.42
N TYR A 308 8.92 -0.78 0.61
CA TYR A 308 9.54 -0.24 1.83
C TYR A 308 9.43 -1.23 2.96
N ILE A 309 10.56 -1.83 3.24
CA ILE A 309 10.76 -2.80 4.32
C ILE A 309 11.87 -2.31 5.24
N CYS A 310 11.80 -2.70 6.49
CA CYS A 310 12.82 -2.50 7.49
C CYS A 310 13.45 -3.86 7.80
N THR A 311 14.65 -4.11 7.27
CA THR A 311 15.32 -5.42 7.40
C THR A 311 15.92 -5.63 8.80
N MET A 312 16.18 -4.56 9.55
CA MET A 312 16.65 -4.65 10.92
C MET A 312 15.53 -5.01 11.91
N ALA A 313 14.26 -4.93 11.50
CA ALA A 313 13.13 -5.21 12.38
C ALA A 313 12.91 -6.71 12.54
N ASN A 314 12.83 -7.18 13.79
CA ASN A 314 12.70 -8.57 14.16
C ASN A 314 11.35 -8.85 14.82
N TYR A 315 10.64 -9.87 14.35
CA TYR A 315 9.44 -10.36 15.01
C TYR A 315 9.79 -11.06 16.32
N LYS A 316 9.42 -10.50 17.44
CA LYS A 316 9.66 -11.04 18.80
C LYS A 316 8.42 -11.72 19.39
N GLY A 317 7.29 -11.49 18.87
CA GLY A 317 6.04 -12.09 19.35
C GLY A 317 4.89 -11.08 19.35
N ILE A 318 3.82 -11.33 20.01
CA ILE A 318 3.63 -12.33 21.08
C ILE A 318 3.55 -13.74 20.49
N ARG A 319 4.20 -14.70 21.13
CA ARG A 319 4.14 -16.10 20.72
C ARG A 319 3.13 -16.83 21.57
N ILE A 320 2.40 -17.76 20.96
CA ILE A 320 1.41 -18.57 21.70
C ILE A 320 2.05 -19.32 22.89
N THR A 321 3.29 -19.76 22.75
CA THR A 321 4.04 -20.42 23.83
C THR A 321 4.36 -19.51 25.01
N GLN A 322 4.60 -18.21 24.76
CA GLN A 322 4.80 -17.21 25.82
C GLN A 322 3.52 -17.02 26.63
N VAL A 323 2.36 -16.97 25.95
CA VAL A 323 1.05 -16.84 26.58
C VAL A 323 0.73 -18.07 27.43
N LEU A 324 0.98 -19.27 26.91
CA LEU A 324 0.77 -20.53 27.65
C LEU A 324 1.67 -20.60 28.88
N ALA A 325 2.94 -20.21 28.77
CA ALA A 325 3.86 -20.18 29.87
C ALA A 325 3.41 -19.17 30.95
N GLN A 326 2.99 -17.97 30.58
CA GLN A 326 2.50 -16.97 31.51
C GLN A 326 1.23 -17.41 32.24
N ASN A 327 0.32 -18.11 31.56
CA ASN A 327 -0.91 -18.63 32.17
C ASN A 327 -0.67 -19.77 33.19
N ASN A 328 0.47 -20.45 33.09
CA ASN A 328 0.86 -21.48 34.02
C ASN A 328 1.52 -20.92 35.30
N GLU A 329 1.89 -19.66 35.35
CA GLU A 329 2.46 -19.00 36.50
C GLU A 329 1.36 -18.62 37.52
N VAL A 330 1.40 -19.14 38.73
CA VAL A 330 0.34 -19.07 39.78
C VAL A 330 -0.02 -17.62 40.17
N HIS A 331 0.85 -16.64 39.93
CA HIS A 331 0.66 -15.24 40.36
C HIS A 331 0.38 -14.25 39.24
N ASN A 332 0.26 -14.71 37.99
CA ASN A 332 0.02 -13.82 36.85
C ASN A 332 -1.46 -13.84 36.43
N LYS A 333 -1.95 -12.67 36.03
CA LYS A 333 -3.26 -12.54 35.39
C LYS A 333 -3.25 -13.39 34.12
N SER A 334 -4.18 -14.36 34.03
CA SER A 334 -4.28 -15.21 32.83
C SER A 334 -4.70 -14.41 31.61
N ILE A 335 -3.98 -14.59 30.51
CA ILE A 335 -4.34 -14.04 29.22
C ILE A 335 -5.39 -14.97 28.60
N GLN A 336 -6.47 -14.38 28.08
CA GLN A 336 -7.53 -15.13 27.43
C GLN A 336 -7.03 -15.80 26.14
N LEU A 337 -7.21 -17.11 26.05
CA LEU A 337 -6.95 -17.89 24.85
C LEU A 337 -8.24 -18.08 24.05
N LEU A 338 -8.25 -17.61 22.83
CA LEU A 338 -9.35 -17.74 21.88
C LEU A 338 -9.07 -18.91 20.92
N SER A 339 -10.11 -19.55 20.41
CA SER A 339 -9.96 -20.58 19.38
C SER A 339 -9.75 -19.96 18.01
N LEU A 340 -8.91 -20.59 17.17
CA LEU A 340 -8.77 -20.20 15.77
C LEU A 340 -10.07 -20.48 15.01
N ASN A 341 -10.45 -19.56 14.11
CA ASN A 341 -11.54 -19.77 13.19
C ASN A 341 -11.03 -20.22 11.81
N GLN A 342 -11.93 -20.59 10.91
CA GLN A 342 -11.57 -21.10 9.58
C GLN A 342 -10.76 -20.11 8.74
N ARG A 343 -10.98 -18.80 8.93
CA ARG A 343 -10.19 -17.74 8.22
C ARG A 343 -8.77 -17.68 8.75
N ASP A 344 -8.59 -17.83 10.06
CA ASP A 344 -7.27 -17.89 10.70
C ASP A 344 -6.47 -19.07 10.13
N TYR A 345 -7.07 -20.27 10.05
CA TYR A 345 -6.43 -21.44 9.45
C TYR A 345 -6.05 -21.24 7.97
N SER A 346 -6.95 -20.66 7.20
CA SER A 346 -6.69 -20.40 5.78
C SER A 346 -5.54 -19.42 5.61
N LEU A 347 -5.50 -18.36 6.42
CA LEU A 347 -4.42 -17.37 6.39
C LEU A 347 -3.08 -18.00 6.80
N ALA A 348 -3.05 -18.75 7.91
CA ALA A 348 -1.83 -19.42 8.38
C ALA A 348 -1.26 -20.37 7.31
N LYS A 349 -2.10 -21.19 6.68
CA LYS A 349 -1.68 -22.08 5.58
C LYS A 349 -1.11 -21.30 4.40
N ASN A 350 -1.77 -20.21 4.00
CA ASN A 350 -1.30 -19.38 2.89
C ASN A 350 0.04 -18.69 3.22
N LEU A 351 0.22 -18.22 4.46
CA LEU A 351 1.48 -17.64 4.92
C LEU A 351 2.61 -18.67 4.86
N ILE A 352 2.39 -19.87 5.44
CA ILE A 352 3.38 -20.95 5.39
C ILE A 352 3.73 -21.27 3.93
N ALA A 353 2.74 -21.49 3.06
CA ALA A 353 2.97 -21.83 1.66
C ALA A 353 3.75 -20.73 0.91
N SER A 354 3.40 -19.46 1.11
CA SER A 354 4.08 -18.34 0.44
C SER A 354 5.51 -18.15 0.92
N LEU A 355 5.77 -18.36 2.22
CA LEU A 355 7.10 -18.23 2.80
C LEU A 355 8.02 -19.40 2.40
N THR A 356 7.46 -20.61 2.31
CA THR A 356 8.23 -21.80 1.87
C THR A 356 8.54 -21.79 0.38
N ALA A 357 7.65 -21.26 -0.47
CA ALA A 357 7.87 -21.22 -1.92
C ALA A 357 8.99 -20.24 -2.34
N ASN A 358 9.23 -19.18 -1.56
CA ASN A 358 10.15 -18.09 -1.92
C ASN A 358 11.54 -18.19 -1.27
N SER A 359 11.81 -19.19 -0.43
CA SER A 359 13.07 -19.30 0.30
C SER A 359 13.79 -20.62 0.01
N TRP A 360 14.94 -20.54 -0.64
CA TRP A 360 15.82 -21.70 -0.90
C TRP A 360 16.53 -22.21 0.37
N ASP A 361 16.66 -21.37 1.39
CA ASP A 361 17.30 -21.73 2.66
C ASP A 361 16.50 -21.24 3.89
N ILE A 362 15.43 -21.97 4.19
CA ILE A 362 14.57 -21.70 5.35
C ILE A 362 15.32 -21.92 6.67
N ALA A 363 16.32 -22.79 6.68
CA ALA A 363 16.99 -23.23 7.91
C ALA A 363 17.73 -22.09 8.62
N THR A 364 18.28 -21.12 7.87
CA THR A 364 19.08 -20.00 8.38
C THR A 364 18.31 -18.66 8.39
N SER A 365 17.11 -18.63 7.78
CA SER A 365 16.34 -17.40 7.60
C SER A 365 15.61 -16.97 8.90
N PRO A 366 15.52 -15.65 9.19
CA PRO A 366 14.62 -15.10 10.23
C PRO A 366 13.16 -15.53 10.07
N LEU A 367 12.76 -15.90 8.84
CA LEU A 367 11.44 -16.42 8.48
C LEU A 367 11.11 -17.77 9.13
N LYS A 368 12.12 -18.56 9.49
CA LYS A 368 11.93 -19.83 10.18
C LYS A 368 11.09 -19.67 11.45
N ASN A 369 11.40 -18.66 12.25
CA ASN A 369 10.67 -18.39 13.51
C ASN A 369 9.21 -18.02 13.24
N VAL A 370 8.93 -17.31 12.15
CA VAL A 370 7.57 -16.93 11.73
C VAL A 370 6.77 -18.16 11.28
N ILE A 371 7.38 -19.03 10.48
CA ILE A 371 6.75 -20.28 10.03
C ILE A 371 6.45 -21.19 11.23
N ILE A 372 7.41 -21.34 12.14
CA ILE A 372 7.23 -22.13 13.34
C ILE A 372 6.08 -21.58 14.18
N GLU A 373 5.93 -20.27 14.30
CA GLU A 373 4.84 -19.68 15.07
C GLU A 373 3.48 -19.94 14.42
N CYS A 374 3.35 -19.78 13.10
CA CYS A 374 2.13 -20.19 12.36
C CYS A 374 1.78 -21.68 12.62
N GLN A 375 2.80 -22.55 12.62
CA GLN A 375 2.59 -23.98 12.90
C GLN A 375 2.14 -24.23 14.35
N ARG A 376 2.69 -23.51 15.33
CA ARG A 376 2.30 -23.59 16.73
C ARG A 376 0.87 -23.15 16.96
N GLU A 377 0.45 -22.03 16.35
CA GLU A 377 -0.92 -21.54 16.42
C GLU A 377 -1.91 -22.59 15.88
N ILE A 378 -1.58 -23.20 14.72
CA ILE A 378 -2.37 -24.30 14.15
C ILE A 378 -2.39 -25.52 15.10
N PHE A 379 -1.24 -25.90 15.65
CA PHE A 379 -1.11 -27.06 16.53
C PHE A 379 -1.94 -26.91 17.81
N PHE A 380 -1.80 -25.76 18.49
CA PHE A 380 -2.55 -25.48 19.71
C PHE A 380 -4.02 -25.10 19.45
N GLN A 381 -4.38 -24.77 18.21
CA GLN A 381 -5.71 -24.28 17.82
C GLN A 381 -6.15 -23.04 18.63
N LYS A 382 -5.19 -22.25 19.07
CA LYS A 382 -5.40 -21.09 19.93
C LYS A 382 -4.74 -19.85 19.38
N LYS A 383 -5.32 -18.70 19.74
CA LYS A 383 -4.78 -17.37 19.53
C LYS A 383 -4.97 -16.51 20.77
N ALA A 384 -4.19 -15.44 20.88
CA ALA A 384 -4.26 -14.54 22.02
C ALA A 384 -4.01 -13.09 21.60
N GLU A 385 -4.68 -12.17 22.29
CA GLU A 385 -4.49 -10.74 22.10
C GLU A 385 -3.41 -10.18 23.03
N MET A 386 -2.64 -9.20 22.55
CA MET A 386 -1.56 -8.57 23.32
C MET A 386 -2.03 -7.56 24.37
N ASN A 387 -3.33 -7.30 24.53
CA ASN A 387 -3.85 -6.23 25.38
C ASN A 387 -3.50 -6.40 26.87
N GLU A 388 -3.39 -7.65 27.35
CA GLU A 388 -3.14 -7.99 28.74
C GLU A 388 -1.69 -8.37 29.05
N ILE A 389 -0.80 -8.22 28.07
CA ILE A 389 0.59 -8.58 28.25
C ILE A 389 1.28 -7.60 29.18
N ASP A 390 2.08 -8.18 30.09
CA ASP A 390 2.90 -7.40 31.02
C ASP A 390 3.97 -6.61 30.24
N ALA A 391 4.18 -5.35 30.64
CA ALA A 391 5.23 -4.50 30.11
C ALA A 391 6.64 -5.12 30.23
N ARG A 392 6.81 -6.14 31.08
CA ARG A 392 8.07 -6.90 31.22
C ARG A 392 8.49 -7.64 29.94
N ILE A 393 7.56 -8.00 29.05
CA ILE A 393 7.89 -8.63 27.75
C ILE A 393 8.66 -7.66 26.85
N PHE A 394 8.45 -6.36 27.01
CA PHE A 394 9.13 -5.31 26.27
C PHE A 394 10.45 -4.87 26.91
N LYS A 395 10.82 -5.45 28.07
CA LYS A 395 12.13 -5.16 28.70
C LYS A 395 13.21 -5.93 27.98
N TYR A 396 14.14 -5.20 27.43
CA TYR A 396 15.43 -5.74 27.03
C TYR A 396 16.30 -5.94 28.27
N LYS A 397 16.73 -7.16 28.49
CA LYS A 397 17.86 -7.44 29.37
C LYS A 397 19.13 -7.16 28.62
#